data_df56cff645b3585e7c86a79084694bd9
#
_entry.id   df56cff645b3585e7c86a79084694bd9
#
_cell.length_a   1.000
_cell.length_b   1.000
_cell.length_c   1.000
_cell.angle_alpha   90.00
_cell.angle_beta   90.00
_cell.angle_gamma   90.00
#
_symmetry.space_group_name_H-M   'P 1'
#
loop_
_entity.id
_entity.type
_entity.pdbx_description
1 polymer ?
#
loop_
_entity_poly.entity_id
_entity_poly.type
_entity_poly.pdbx_seq_one_letter_code
_entity_poly.pdbx_strand_id
1 'polypeptide(L)'
;MNGWPNRATWMVQIWFDGTLDELRREHGRDLTASDCREYIWELVEDIHPEAFGASFVSDALTGVLESVDWWEIARHLNAGYADDQAA
;
A
#
# COMPACT_ATOMS: atom_id res chain seq x y z
N MET A 1 14.70 -6.95 -5.74
CA MET A 1 13.37 -6.34 -5.56
C MET A 1 12.54 -6.31 -6.84
N ASN A 2 13.00 -6.99 -7.84
CA ASN A 2 12.24 -7.39 -9.04
C ASN A 2 11.45 -6.24 -9.70
N GLY A 3 12.10 -5.13 -9.95
CA GLY A 3 11.50 -4.01 -10.66
C GLY A 3 10.79 -2.98 -9.78
N TRP A 4 10.70 -3.22 -8.49
CA TRP A 4 10.13 -2.22 -7.56
C TRP A 4 11.17 -1.15 -7.25
N PRO A 5 10.75 0.13 -7.14
CA PRO A 5 11.69 1.24 -6.97
C PRO A 5 12.51 1.21 -5.69
N ASN A 6 11.99 0.63 -4.62
CA ASN A 6 12.73 0.47 -3.38
C ASN A 6 12.13 -0.65 -2.53
N ARG A 7 12.82 -0.99 -1.44
CA ARG A 7 12.41 -2.08 -0.56
C ARG A 7 11.07 -1.80 0.13
N ALA A 8 10.83 -0.57 0.55
CA ALA A 8 9.58 -0.21 1.23
C ALA A 8 8.37 -0.47 0.31
N THR A 9 8.47 -0.08 -0.95
CA THR A 9 7.42 -0.31 -1.93
C THR A 9 7.20 -1.80 -2.17
N TRP A 10 8.29 -2.56 -2.31
CA TRP A 10 8.23 -4.01 -2.46
C TRP A 10 7.56 -4.67 -1.26
N MET A 11 7.87 -4.23 -0.04
CA MET A 11 7.26 -4.77 1.18
C MET A 11 5.76 -4.54 1.21
N VAL A 12 5.30 -3.34 0.87
CA VAL A 12 3.86 -3.04 0.81
C VAL A 12 3.18 -3.94 -0.22
N GLN A 13 3.80 -4.13 -1.38
CA GLN A 13 3.24 -5.00 -2.41
C GLN A 13 3.09 -6.43 -1.89
N ILE A 14 4.11 -6.97 -1.26
CA ILE A 14 4.07 -8.35 -0.77
C ILE A 14 3.03 -8.55 0.33
N TRP A 15 2.97 -7.62 1.28
CA TRP A 15 2.12 -7.80 2.45
C TRP A 15 0.67 -7.39 2.24
N PHE A 16 0.41 -6.45 1.31
CA PHE A 16 -0.90 -5.82 1.19
C PHE A 16 -1.54 -5.92 -0.20
N ASP A 17 -0.94 -6.69 -1.11
CA ASP A 17 -1.46 -6.83 -2.47
C ASP A 17 -2.92 -7.30 -2.47
N GLY A 18 -3.21 -8.38 -1.75
CA GLY A 18 -4.58 -8.90 -1.67
C GLY A 18 -5.55 -7.92 -1.01
N THR A 19 -5.09 -7.23 0.02
CA THR A 19 -5.89 -6.24 0.74
C THR A 19 -6.26 -5.07 -0.17
N LEU A 20 -5.29 -4.57 -0.95
CA LEU A 20 -5.53 -3.47 -1.89
C LEU A 20 -6.42 -3.90 -3.06
N ASP A 21 -6.26 -5.14 -3.53
CA ASP A 21 -7.09 -5.68 -4.59
C ASP A 21 -8.56 -5.72 -4.13
N GLU A 22 -8.80 -6.16 -2.91
CA GLU A 22 -10.14 -6.18 -2.32
C GLU A 22 -10.73 -4.78 -2.21
N LEU A 23 -9.93 -3.81 -1.77
CA LEU A 23 -10.35 -2.42 -1.70
C LEU A 23 -10.71 -1.87 -3.09
N ARG A 24 -9.89 -2.19 -4.10
CA ARG A 24 -10.14 -1.81 -5.48
C ARG A 24 -11.50 -2.33 -5.95
N ARG A 25 -11.80 -3.59 -5.66
CA ARG A 25 -13.08 -4.23 -6.03
C ARG A 25 -14.25 -3.57 -5.34
N GLU A 26 -14.13 -3.25 -4.05
CA GLU A 26 -15.18 -2.58 -3.29
C GLU A 26 -15.49 -1.20 -3.86
N HIS A 27 -14.47 -0.45 -4.26
CA HIS A 27 -14.66 0.88 -4.84
C HIS A 27 -15.24 0.84 -6.25
N GLY A 28 -15.00 -0.23 -6.99
CA GLY A 28 -15.48 -0.35 -8.38
C GLY A 28 -14.82 0.62 -9.34
N ARG A 29 -13.68 1.20 -8.98
CA ARG A 29 -12.92 2.16 -9.78
C ARG A 29 -11.44 2.05 -9.47
N ASP A 30 -10.61 2.65 -10.31
CA ASP A 30 -9.17 2.71 -10.07
C ASP A 30 -8.89 3.49 -8.78
N LEU A 31 -7.89 3.02 -8.05
CA LEU A 31 -7.43 3.70 -6.83
C LEU A 31 -6.29 4.65 -7.18
N THR A 32 -6.27 5.81 -6.51
CA THR A 32 -5.16 6.75 -6.63
C THR A 32 -4.04 6.37 -5.67
N ALA A 33 -2.87 7.00 -5.83
CA ALA A 33 -1.79 6.84 -4.88
C ALA A 33 -2.22 7.24 -3.48
N SER A 34 -2.98 8.33 -3.36
CA SER A 34 -3.51 8.80 -2.07
C SER A 34 -4.46 7.78 -1.44
N ASP A 35 -5.33 7.17 -2.23
CA ASP A 35 -6.25 6.13 -1.74
C ASP A 35 -5.48 4.98 -1.12
N CYS A 36 -4.46 4.48 -1.80
CA CYS A 36 -3.64 3.38 -1.32
C CYS A 36 -2.89 3.75 -0.05
N ARG A 37 -2.26 4.93 -0.04
CA ARG A 37 -1.51 5.43 1.10
C ARG A 37 -2.37 5.57 2.35
N GLU A 38 -3.51 6.24 2.22
CA GLU A 38 -4.41 6.48 3.35
C GLU A 38 -4.96 5.17 3.89
N TYR A 39 -5.36 4.27 3.03
CA TYR A 39 -5.91 2.99 3.46
C TYR A 39 -4.90 2.15 4.23
N ILE A 40 -3.70 2.00 3.69
CA ILE A 40 -2.66 1.19 4.35
C ILE A 40 -2.21 1.83 5.66
N TRP A 41 -2.06 3.17 5.68
CA TRP A 41 -1.66 3.87 6.89
C TRP A 41 -2.69 3.69 8.01
N GLU A 42 -3.97 3.87 7.71
CA GLU A 42 -5.06 3.67 8.67
C GLU A 42 -5.14 2.22 9.12
N LEU A 43 -4.97 1.28 8.22
CA LEU A 43 -5.00 -0.15 8.55
C LEU A 43 -3.89 -0.51 9.53
N VAL A 44 -2.68 -0.03 9.30
CA VAL A 44 -1.54 -0.30 10.19
C VAL A 44 -1.75 0.36 11.55
N GLU A 45 -2.30 1.58 11.58
CA GLU A 45 -2.64 2.25 12.85
C GLU A 45 -3.67 1.46 13.65
N ASP A 46 -4.69 0.93 12.99
CA ASP A 46 -5.74 0.14 13.65
C ASP A 46 -5.20 -1.17 14.22
N ILE A 47 -4.33 -1.85 13.48
CA ILE A 47 -3.78 -3.14 13.90
C ILE A 47 -2.69 -2.96 14.97
N HIS A 48 -1.89 -1.91 14.84
CA HIS A 48 -0.74 -1.66 15.71
C HIS A 48 -0.72 -0.23 16.24
N PRO A 49 -1.74 0.18 17.01
CA PRO A 49 -1.79 1.57 17.51
C PRO A 49 -0.59 1.96 18.34
N GLU A 50 0.00 1.01 19.07
CA GLU A 50 1.18 1.25 19.90
C GLU A 50 2.42 1.59 19.07
N ALA A 51 2.47 1.21 17.81
CA ALA A 51 3.60 1.50 16.93
C ALA A 51 3.62 2.96 16.48
N PHE A 52 2.55 3.72 16.73
CA PHE A 52 2.45 5.13 16.33
C PHE A 52 2.59 6.08 17.53
N GLY A 53 2.95 5.55 18.70
CA GLY A 53 3.32 6.38 19.85
C GLY A 53 4.71 6.99 19.67
N ALA A 54 5.14 7.82 20.62
CA ALA A 54 6.46 8.46 20.57
C ALA A 54 7.56 7.45 20.88
N SER A 55 8.08 6.78 19.85
CA SER A 55 9.07 5.73 19.98
C SER A 55 9.91 5.59 18.71
N PHE A 56 11.02 4.86 18.87
CA PHE A 56 11.86 4.48 17.72
C PHE A 56 11.06 3.70 16.67
N VAL A 57 10.17 2.81 17.12
CA VAL A 57 9.35 2.00 16.22
C VAL A 57 8.42 2.89 15.39
N SER A 58 7.81 3.88 16.02
CA SER A 58 6.94 4.84 15.33
C SER A 58 7.70 5.60 14.25
N ASP A 59 8.88 6.12 14.58
CA ASP A 59 9.70 6.86 13.62
C ASP A 59 10.14 5.96 12.47
N ALA A 60 10.55 4.74 12.77
CA ALA A 60 11.00 3.79 11.74
C ALA A 60 9.85 3.43 10.80
N LEU A 61 8.67 3.15 11.36
CA LEU A 61 7.49 2.78 10.58
C LEU A 61 7.02 3.94 9.70
N THR A 62 6.95 5.14 10.27
CA THR A 62 6.59 6.34 9.52
C THR A 62 7.56 6.56 8.36
N GLY A 63 8.87 6.41 8.62
CA GLY A 63 9.89 6.55 7.58
C GLY A 63 9.72 5.52 6.46
N VAL A 64 9.40 4.29 6.80
CA VAL A 64 9.15 3.25 5.80
C VAL A 64 7.93 3.61 4.95
N LEU A 65 6.81 3.97 5.60
CA LEU A 65 5.57 4.31 4.88
C LEU A 65 5.74 5.55 3.99
N GLU A 66 6.51 6.53 4.43
CA GLU A 66 6.82 7.72 3.64
C GLU A 66 7.72 7.41 2.44
N SER A 67 8.53 6.35 2.53
CA SER A 67 9.44 5.93 1.45
C SER A 67 8.74 5.14 0.35
N VAL A 68 7.51 4.68 0.58
CA VAL A 68 6.77 3.88 -0.39
C VAL A 68 6.39 4.75 -1.59
N ASP A 69 6.61 4.22 -2.79
CA ASP A 69 6.13 4.85 -4.01
C ASP A 69 4.68 4.43 -4.24
N TRP A 70 3.76 5.17 -3.65
CA TRP A 70 2.33 4.86 -3.70
C TRP A 70 1.76 4.96 -5.11
N TRP A 71 2.34 5.82 -5.94
CA TRP A 71 1.93 5.92 -7.33
C TRP A 71 2.21 4.60 -8.07
N GLU A 72 3.38 4.02 -7.85
CA GLU A 72 3.75 2.74 -8.45
C GLU A 72 2.86 1.60 -7.95
N ILE A 73 2.54 1.61 -6.66
CA ILE A 73 1.61 0.63 -6.06
C ILE A 73 0.24 0.73 -6.75
N ALA A 74 -0.31 1.93 -6.85
CA ALA A 74 -1.62 2.15 -7.46
C ALA A 74 -1.61 1.76 -8.95
N ARG A 75 -0.57 2.14 -9.66
CA ARG A 75 -0.44 1.82 -11.10
C ARG A 75 -0.43 0.32 -11.33
N HIS A 76 0.34 -0.40 -10.52
CA HIS A 76 0.45 -1.86 -10.63
C HIS A 76 -0.90 -2.54 -10.30
N LEU A 77 -1.53 -2.10 -9.24
CA LEU A 77 -2.83 -2.62 -8.81
C LEU A 77 -3.89 -2.45 -9.89
N ASN A 78 -4.00 -1.24 -10.44
CA ASN A 78 -5.03 -0.92 -11.43
C ASN A 78 -4.78 -1.67 -12.75
N ALA A 79 -3.53 -1.80 -13.16
CA ALA A 79 -3.15 -2.55 -14.36
C ALA A 79 -3.49 -4.04 -14.21
N GLY A 80 -3.18 -4.62 -13.06
CA GLY A 80 -3.48 -6.02 -12.77
C GLY A 80 -4.98 -6.29 -12.77
N TYR A 81 -5.76 -5.38 -12.21
CA TYR A 81 -7.21 -5.49 -12.19
C TYR A 81 -7.79 -5.41 -13.62
N ALA A 82 -7.29 -4.49 -14.43
CA ALA A 82 -7.72 -4.34 -15.82
C ALA A 82 -7.41 -5.61 -16.62
N ASP A 83 -6.25 -6.21 -16.42
CA ASP A 83 -5.86 -7.46 -17.07
C ASP A 83 -6.80 -8.60 -16.68
N ASP A 84 -7.14 -8.72 -15.41
CA ASP A 84 -8.08 -9.72 -14.91
C ASP A 84 -9.46 -9.54 -15.53
N GLN A 85 -9.92 -8.31 -15.68
CA GLN A 85 -11.21 -8.02 -16.30
C GLN A 85 -11.21 -8.29 -17.81
N ALA A 86 -10.08 -8.12 -18.46
CA ALA A 86 -9.93 -8.38 -19.90
C ALA A 86 -9.86 -9.88 -20.23
N ALA A 87 -9.46 -10.67 -19.25
CA ALA A 87 -9.37 -12.11 -19.44
C ALA A 87 -10.73 -12.77 -19.35
#